data_d9dd40a66daf48d162b3c5bc6d7310d7
#
_entry.id   d9dd40a66daf48d162b3c5bc6d7310d7
#
_cell.length_a   1.000
_cell.length_b   1.000
_cell.length_c   1.000
_cell.angle_alpha   90.00
_cell.angle_beta   90.00
_cell.angle_gamma   90.00
#
_symmetry.space_group_name_H-M   'P 1'
#
loop_
_entity.id
_entity.type
_entity.pdbx_description
1 polymer ?
#
loop_
_entity_poly.entity_id
_entity_poly.type
_entity_poly.pdbx_seq_one_letter_code
_entity_poly.pdbx_strand_id
1 'polypeptide(L)'
;MKDNFSRQSDLYAKYRPDYPAELFDHILRFVKEKELAWDCGTGNGQSAVPLSERFTKVYATDISRKQLAHAAQNLRIEYVLEPAEQTSLSDHSVDLITVAQAIHWFKFDAFYSEVRRVAKPGAVIAVWAYSLLRISGSIDSILDNYHNNTLGPYWDPERKYVDDGYASIPFPFVPLETPSFSIERNWSLKDLAGYLNTWSALQKYQAVHSENPVPGIIAAVSGYWGAEEKRKVIFPVHLRLGFVE
;
A
#
# COMPACT_ATOMS: atom_id res chain seq x y z
N MET A 1 -13.92 0.35 -9.06
CA MET A 1 -13.11 0.38 -7.82
C MET A 1 -13.98 0.92 -6.67
N LYS A 2 -13.81 0.39 -5.43
CA LYS A 2 -14.58 0.85 -4.26
C LYS A 2 -13.78 1.93 -3.52
N ASP A 3 -14.39 3.05 -3.16
CA ASP A 3 -13.76 4.10 -2.33
C ASP A 3 -13.98 3.79 -0.83
N ASN A 4 -13.13 2.94 -0.26
CA ASN A 4 -13.18 2.53 1.15
C ASN A 4 -12.37 3.44 2.08
N PHE A 5 -11.63 4.43 1.56
CA PHE A 5 -10.59 5.15 2.31
C PHE A 5 -10.90 6.62 2.56
N SER A 6 -11.91 7.17 1.90
CA SER A 6 -12.26 8.60 2.01
C SER A 6 -12.73 9.04 3.41
N ARG A 7 -13.21 8.13 4.27
CA ARG A 7 -13.76 8.49 5.60
C ARG A 7 -12.70 8.68 6.69
N GLN A 8 -11.48 8.16 6.50
CA GLN A 8 -10.42 8.15 7.53
C GLN A 8 -9.08 8.71 7.02
N SER A 9 -9.09 9.56 6.01
CA SER A 9 -7.88 10.07 5.36
C SER A 9 -6.86 10.66 6.36
N ASP A 10 -7.30 11.35 7.41
CA ASP A 10 -6.42 11.99 8.41
C ASP A 10 -5.74 10.94 9.32
N LEU A 11 -6.50 9.96 9.81
CA LEU A 11 -5.95 8.85 10.60
C LEU A 11 -5.05 7.97 9.74
N TYR A 12 -5.43 7.76 8.49
CA TYR A 12 -4.66 6.99 7.52
C TYR A 12 -3.30 7.64 7.29
N ALA A 13 -3.24 8.91 7.00
CA ALA A 13 -2.00 9.65 6.79
C ALA A 13 -1.08 9.63 8.02
N LYS A 14 -1.65 9.62 9.25
CA LYS A 14 -0.89 9.67 10.49
C LYS A 14 -0.30 8.33 10.91
N TYR A 15 -1.02 7.21 10.70
CA TYR A 15 -0.67 5.92 11.30
C TYR A 15 -0.25 4.86 10.29
N ARG A 16 -0.42 5.10 8.98
CA ARG A 16 0.09 4.16 7.97
C ARG A 16 1.60 4.31 7.80
N PRO A 17 2.34 3.20 7.77
CA PRO A 17 3.79 3.27 7.68
C PRO A 17 4.24 3.70 6.28
N ASP A 18 5.30 4.52 6.21
CA ASP A 18 5.99 4.82 4.95
C ASP A 18 6.86 3.65 4.51
N TYR A 19 7.10 3.55 3.21
CA TYR A 19 7.93 2.50 2.64
C TYR A 19 9.42 2.79 2.87
N PRO A 20 10.25 1.75 3.04
CA PRO A 20 11.69 1.92 3.27
C PRO A 20 12.38 2.41 1.98
N ALA A 21 13.42 3.22 2.14
CA ALA A 21 14.19 3.75 1.01
C ALA A 21 14.82 2.65 0.17
N GLU A 22 15.25 1.56 0.82
CA GLU A 22 15.88 0.39 0.20
C GLU A 22 14.96 -0.30 -0.82
N LEU A 23 13.64 -0.22 -0.63
CA LEU A 23 12.67 -0.73 -1.60
C LEU A 23 12.77 0.05 -2.92
N PHE A 24 12.75 1.38 -2.85
CA PHE A 24 12.87 2.24 -4.02
C PHE A 24 14.25 2.11 -4.66
N ASP A 25 15.31 2.06 -3.86
CA ASP A 25 16.68 1.92 -4.35
C ASP A 25 16.85 0.59 -5.10
N HIS A 26 16.22 -0.50 -4.63
CA HIS A 26 16.24 -1.76 -5.34
C HIS A 26 15.50 -1.69 -6.69
N ILE A 27 14.27 -1.17 -6.71
CA ILE A 27 13.46 -1.01 -7.93
C ILE A 27 14.25 -0.20 -8.98
N LEU A 28 14.86 0.90 -8.56
CA LEU A 28 15.55 1.84 -9.43
C LEU A 28 16.84 1.30 -10.07
N ARG A 29 17.39 0.17 -9.60
CA ARG A 29 18.52 -0.51 -10.25
C ARG A 29 18.18 -1.04 -11.64
N PHE A 30 16.90 -1.31 -11.88
CA PHE A 30 16.40 -1.87 -13.13
C PHE A 30 15.84 -0.80 -14.08
N VAL A 31 15.66 0.43 -13.61
CA VAL A 31 15.10 1.55 -14.38
C VAL A 31 16.23 2.32 -15.05
N LYS A 32 16.28 2.28 -16.38
CA LYS A 32 17.34 2.90 -17.19
C LYS A 32 17.23 4.42 -17.24
N GLU A 33 16.05 4.92 -17.56
CA GLU A 33 15.74 6.35 -17.65
C GLU A 33 14.78 6.74 -16.52
N LYS A 34 14.84 7.99 -16.12
CA LYS A 34 14.06 8.50 -14.98
C LYS A 34 13.34 9.79 -15.33
N GLU A 35 12.72 9.78 -16.52
CA GLU A 35 11.95 10.93 -17.03
C GLU A 35 10.55 10.96 -16.42
N LEU A 36 9.81 9.84 -16.50
CA LEU A 36 8.43 9.75 -16.04
C LEU A 36 8.17 8.46 -15.28
N ALA A 37 7.74 8.60 -14.02
CA ALA A 37 7.14 7.50 -13.27
C ALA A 37 5.61 7.66 -13.23
N TRP A 38 4.88 6.56 -13.32
CA TRP A 38 3.44 6.51 -13.05
C TRP A 38 3.20 5.79 -11.71
N ASP A 39 2.71 6.52 -10.70
CA ASP A 39 2.28 5.95 -9.41
C ASP A 39 0.76 5.76 -9.45
N CYS A 40 0.33 4.52 -9.67
CA CYS A 40 -1.06 4.14 -9.90
C CYS A 40 -1.75 3.68 -8.62
N GLY A 41 -2.90 4.28 -8.30
CA GLY A 41 -3.55 4.10 -7.01
C GLY A 41 -2.75 4.78 -5.90
N THR A 42 -2.27 6.00 -6.17
CA THR A 42 -1.29 6.74 -5.36
C THR A 42 -1.79 7.10 -3.96
N GLY A 43 -3.11 7.14 -3.76
CA GLY A 43 -3.70 7.58 -2.50
C GLY A 43 -3.30 9.02 -2.17
N ASN A 44 -2.71 9.20 -0.99
CA ASN A 44 -2.17 10.49 -0.55
C ASN A 44 -0.70 10.73 -0.96
N GLY A 45 -0.14 9.94 -1.87
CA GLY A 45 1.18 10.15 -2.45
C GLY A 45 2.36 9.51 -1.71
N GLN A 46 2.14 8.52 -0.85
CA GLN A 46 3.22 7.88 -0.07
C GLN A 46 4.34 7.29 -0.94
N SER A 47 4.03 6.82 -2.15
CA SER A 47 5.02 6.34 -3.12
C SER A 47 5.46 7.46 -4.08
N ALA A 48 4.55 8.34 -4.45
CA ALA A 48 4.84 9.44 -5.39
C ALA A 48 5.92 10.39 -4.86
N VAL A 49 5.91 10.71 -3.56
CA VAL A 49 6.88 11.63 -2.94
C VAL A 49 8.32 11.11 -3.07
N PRO A 50 8.68 9.90 -2.60
CA PRO A 50 10.03 9.36 -2.80
C PRO A 50 10.44 9.24 -4.28
N LEU A 51 9.49 8.93 -5.18
CA LEU A 51 9.76 8.89 -6.62
C LEU A 51 10.09 10.27 -7.19
N SER A 52 9.43 11.33 -6.70
CA SER A 52 9.68 12.69 -7.18
C SER A 52 11.09 13.22 -6.90
N GLU A 53 11.79 12.63 -5.95
CA GLU A 53 13.19 12.94 -5.68
C GLU A 53 14.14 12.33 -6.73
N ARG A 54 13.66 11.33 -7.49
CA ARG A 54 14.45 10.47 -8.37
C ARG A 54 14.06 10.57 -9.85
N PHE A 55 12.86 11.07 -10.15
CA PHE A 55 12.34 11.25 -11.51
C PHE A 55 12.16 12.72 -11.85
N THR A 56 12.26 13.03 -13.13
CA THR A 56 11.97 14.38 -13.65
C THR A 56 10.50 14.72 -13.37
N LYS A 57 9.59 13.77 -13.56
CA LYS A 57 8.16 13.91 -13.29
C LYS A 57 7.56 12.61 -12.74
N VAL A 58 6.58 12.74 -11.86
CA VAL A 58 5.72 11.66 -11.39
C VAL A 58 4.28 11.99 -11.78
N TYR A 59 3.64 11.08 -12.50
CA TYR A 59 2.21 11.11 -12.79
C TYR A 59 1.51 10.21 -11.79
N ALA A 60 0.73 10.78 -10.87
CA ALA A 60 0.15 10.09 -9.72
C ALA A 60 -1.37 10.04 -9.84
N THR A 61 -1.93 8.84 -10.08
CA THR A 61 -3.36 8.67 -10.31
C THR A 61 -4.08 7.97 -9.18
N ASP A 62 -5.30 8.42 -8.87
CA ASP A 62 -6.22 7.76 -7.96
C ASP A 62 -7.66 8.08 -8.36
N ILE A 63 -8.62 7.23 -7.97
CA ILE A 63 -10.05 7.48 -8.16
C ILE A 63 -10.69 8.28 -7.01
N SER A 64 -9.99 8.42 -5.89
CA SER A 64 -10.47 9.10 -4.70
C SER A 64 -10.00 10.55 -4.68
N ARG A 65 -10.91 11.47 -5.02
CA ARG A 65 -10.66 12.92 -4.91
C ARG A 65 -10.23 13.33 -3.49
N LYS A 66 -10.72 12.65 -2.45
CA LYS A 66 -10.34 12.93 -1.07
C LYS A 66 -8.91 12.53 -0.78
N GLN A 67 -8.45 11.40 -1.26
CA GLN A 67 -7.05 10.98 -1.10
C GLN A 67 -6.12 11.99 -1.76
N LEU A 68 -6.40 12.35 -3.01
CA LEU A 68 -5.61 13.34 -3.74
C LEU A 68 -5.59 14.72 -3.07
N ALA A 69 -6.70 15.12 -2.42
CA ALA A 69 -6.77 16.39 -1.69
C ALA A 69 -5.85 16.45 -0.45
N HIS A 70 -5.46 15.29 0.11
CA HIS A 70 -4.52 15.18 1.23
C HIS A 70 -3.09 14.85 0.78
N ALA A 71 -2.85 14.77 -0.52
CA ALA A 71 -1.53 14.45 -1.05
C ALA A 71 -0.56 15.61 -0.87
N ALA A 72 0.71 15.27 -0.60
CA ALA A 72 1.77 16.26 -0.43
C ALA A 72 2.01 17.02 -1.72
N GLN A 73 1.99 18.36 -1.65
CA GLN A 73 2.26 19.20 -2.80
C GLN A 73 3.73 19.14 -3.19
N ASN A 74 4.01 18.84 -4.45
CA ASN A 74 5.36 18.80 -5.01
C ASN A 74 5.31 19.19 -6.50
N LEU A 75 6.19 20.07 -6.95
CA LEU A 75 6.21 20.57 -8.33
C LEU A 75 6.51 19.47 -9.38
N ARG A 76 7.10 18.36 -8.97
CA ARG A 76 7.42 17.22 -9.83
C ARG A 76 6.32 16.15 -9.85
N ILE A 77 5.25 16.30 -9.04
CA ILE A 77 4.14 15.37 -8.99
C ILE A 77 2.91 16.00 -9.57
N GLU A 78 2.33 15.36 -10.58
CA GLU A 78 1.01 15.69 -11.11
C GLU A 78 0.00 14.68 -10.58
N TYR A 79 -0.88 15.15 -9.70
CA TYR A 79 -1.98 14.33 -9.16
C TYR A 79 -3.21 14.43 -10.05
N VAL A 80 -3.70 13.28 -10.54
CA VAL A 80 -4.80 13.22 -11.49
C VAL A 80 -5.87 12.23 -11.03
N LEU A 81 -7.13 12.63 -11.17
CA LEU A 81 -8.29 11.80 -10.83
C LEU A 81 -8.63 10.89 -12.01
N GLU A 82 -7.98 9.73 -12.08
CA GLU A 82 -8.13 8.76 -13.16
C GLU A 82 -8.11 7.33 -12.63
N PRO A 83 -8.83 6.39 -13.31
CA PRO A 83 -8.76 4.98 -12.97
C PRO A 83 -7.46 4.34 -13.47
N ALA A 84 -7.06 3.23 -12.85
CA ALA A 84 -5.87 2.47 -13.24
C ALA A 84 -5.97 1.85 -14.65
N GLU A 85 -7.18 1.62 -15.11
CA GLU A 85 -7.48 0.92 -16.34
C GLU A 85 -7.46 1.81 -17.60
N GLN A 86 -7.39 3.13 -17.40
CA GLN A 86 -7.38 4.09 -18.49
C GLN A 86 -6.85 5.44 -18.00
N THR A 87 -5.75 5.92 -18.57
CA THR A 87 -5.13 7.19 -18.21
C THR A 87 -4.95 8.11 -19.41
N SER A 88 -4.69 9.39 -19.14
CA SER A 88 -4.31 10.38 -20.17
C SER A 88 -2.83 10.31 -20.56
N LEU A 89 -2.06 9.37 -20.01
CA LEU A 89 -0.66 9.16 -20.38
C LEU A 89 -0.54 8.78 -21.87
N SER A 90 0.47 9.32 -22.51
CA SER A 90 0.78 8.97 -23.90
C SER A 90 1.32 7.55 -24.01
N ASP A 91 1.15 6.93 -25.17
CA ASP A 91 1.75 5.63 -25.47
C ASP A 91 3.27 5.72 -25.34
N HIS A 92 3.88 4.66 -24.81
CA HIS A 92 5.32 4.52 -24.67
C HIS A 92 6.04 5.73 -24.04
N SER A 93 5.47 6.26 -22.95
CA SER A 93 6.00 7.47 -22.29
C SER A 93 6.57 7.23 -20.89
N VAL A 94 6.25 6.08 -20.25
CA VAL A 94 6.54 5.81 -18.85
C VAL A 94 7.75 4.88 -18.68
N ASP A 95 8.67 5.24 -17.79
CA ASP A 95 9.88 4.45 -17.49
C ASP A 95 9.67 3.47 -16.32
N LEU A 96 8.82 3.86 -15.35
CA LEU A 96 8.48 3.05 -14.17
C LEU A 96 6.99 3.17 -13.85
N ILE A 97 6.33 2.03 -13.67
CA ILE A 97 4.98 1.95 -13.14
C ILE A 97 5.05 1.41 -11.71
N THR A 98 4.46 2.11 -10.75
CA THR A 98 4.38 1.66 -9.35
C THR A 98 2.93 1.49 -8.90
N VAL A 99 2.67 0.43 -8.12
CA VAL A 99 1.37 0.19 -7.49
C VAL A 99 1.62 -0.26 -6.04
N ALA A 100 1.34 0.62 -5.11
CA ALA A 100 1.52 0.38 -3.68
C ALA A 100 0.18 0.14 -2.98
N GLN A 101 -0.06 -1.04 -2.43
CA GLN A 101 -1.29 -1.39 -1.69
C GLN A 101 -2.60 -1.15 -2.46
N ALA A 102 -2.59 -1.19 -3.80
CA ALA A 102 -3.75 -0.81 -4.60
C ALA A 102 -4.20 -1.83 -5.65
N ILE A 103 -3.30 -2.64 -6.21
CA ILE A 103 -3.59 -3.50 -7.36
C ILE A 103 -4.77 -4.46 -7.14
N HIS A 104 -4.99 -4.92 -5.92
CA HIS A 104 -6.09 -5.83 -5.58
C HIS A 104 -7.49 -5.25 -5.82
N TRP A 105 -7.59 -3.94 -6.08
CA TRP A 105 -8.83 -3.25 -6.44
C TRP A 105 -9.04 -3.12 -7.95
N PHE A 106 -8.02 -3.45 -8.76
CA PHE A 106 -8.03 -3.18 -10.19
C PHE A 106 -8.67 -4.32 -10.99
N LYS A 107 -9.12 -4.00 -12.18
CA LYS A 107 -9.47 -4.99 -13.22
C LYS A 107 -8.17 -5.40 -13.92
N PHE A 108 -7.57 -6.51 -13.51
CA PHE A 108 -6.21 -6.90 -13.88
C PHE A 108 -5.94 -6.82 -15.39
N ASP A 109 -6.79 -7.42 -16.23
CA ASP A 109 -6.55 -7.46 -17.69
C ASP A 109 -6.55 -6.05 -18.29
N ALA A 110 -7.50 -5.20 -17.89
CA ALA A 110 -7.60 -3.83 -18.38
C ALA A 110 -6.44 -2.97 -17.87
N PHE A 111 -6.06 -3.13 -16.59
CA PHE A 111 -4.89 -2.46 -16.03
C PHE A 111 -3.60 -2.87 -16.74
N TYR A 112 -3.38 -4.16 -16.96
CA TYR A 112 -2.17 -4.63 -17.65
C TYR A 112 -2.13 -4.22 -19.13
N SER A 113 -3.28 -4.09 -19.78
CA SER A 113 -3.35 -3.50 -21.12
C SER A 113 -2.91 -2.04 -21.11
N GLU A 114 -3.36 -1.26 -20.13
CA GLU A 114 -2.95 0.13 -19.97
C GLU A 114 -1.46 0.25 -19.64
N VAL A 115 -0.95 -0.61 -18.74
CA VAL A 115 0.50 -0.69 -18.45
C VAL A 115 1.31 -0.87 -19.73
N ARG A 116 0.93 -1.84 -20.59
CA ARG A 116 1.65 -2.07 -21.86
C ARG A 116 1.55 -0.91 -22.84
N ARG A 117 0.40 -0.22 -22.86
CA ARG A 117 0.20 0.95 -23.73
C ARG A 117 1.15 2.08 -23.35
N VAL A 118 1.25 2.41 -22.05
CA VAL A 118 2.01 3.57 -21.60
C VAL A 118 3.49 3.31 -21.41
N ALA A 119 3.90 2.06 -21.21
CA ALA A 119 5.27 1.68 -20.91
C ALA A 119 6.20 1.91 -22.11
N LYS A 120 7.36 2.52 -21.88
CA LYS A 120 8.47 2.52 -22.85
C LYS A 120 9.03 1.09 -23.01
N PRO A 121 9.67 0.77 -24.11
CA PRO A 121 10.39 -0.49 -24.26
C PRO A 121 11.40 -0.69 -23.12
N GLY A 122 11.27 -1.77 -22.36
CA GLY A 122 12.11 -2.07 -21.20
C GLY A 122 11.76 -1.30 -19.93
N ALA A 123 10.60 -0.66 -19.88
CA ALA A 123 10.07 -0.07 -18.65
C ALA A 123 9.86 -1.13 -17.56
N VAL A 124 9.86 -0.69 -16.33
CA VAL A 124 9.71 -1.54 -15.14
C VAL A 124 8.34 -1.36 -14.53
N ILE A 125 7.72 -2.46 -14.09
CA ILE A 125 6.56 -2.45 -13.21
C ILE A 125 6.93 -2.99 -11.83
N ALA A 126 6.56 -2.25 -10.79
CA ALA A 126 6.78 -2.62 -9.38
C ALA A 126 5.45 -2.57 -8.62
N VAL A 127 5.03 -3.71 -8.10
CA VAL A 127 3.78 -3.86 -7.35
C VAL A 127 4.09 -4.41 -5.98
N TRP A 128 3.64 -3.73 -4.92
CA TRP A 128 3.89 -4.23 -3.57
C TRP A 128 2.74 -4.01 -2.61
N ALA A 129 2.73 -4.87 -1.58
CA ALA A 129 1.90 -4.71 -0.39
C ALA A 129 2.71 -5.02 0.85
N TYR A 130 2.32 -4.48 1.98
CA TYR A 130 2.73 -5.00 3.28
C TYR A 130 1.60 -5.83 3.90
N SER A 131 1.97 -6.93 4.54
CA SER A 131 1.05 -7.80 5.25
C SER A 131 0.82 -7.35 6.69
N LEU A 132 0.11 -8.18 7.47
CA LEU A 132 -0.16 -7.91 8.88
C LEU A 132 1.13 -7.73 9.67
N LEU A 133 1.17 -6.71 10.51
CA LEU A 133 2.31 -6.40 11.38
C LEU A 133 2.68 -7.54 12.32
N ARG A 134 3.95 -7.58 12.72
CA ARG A 134 4.53 -8.52 13.68
C ARG A 134 5.27 -7.77 14.78
N ILE A 135 5.11 -8.24 16.04
CA ILE A 135 5.75 -7.64 17.23
C ILE A 135 6.42 -8.73 18.07
N SER A 136 5.65 -9.73 18.51
CA SER A 136 6.12 -10.92 19.23
C SER A 136 5.02 -11.98 19.22
N GLY A 137 5.39 -13.26 19.37
CA GLY A 137 4.46 -14.38 19.18
C GLY A 137 3.14 -14.26 19.96
N SER A 138 3.16 -13.81 21.23
CA SER A 138 1.93 -13.66 22.03
C SER A 138 1.05 -12.51 21.53
N ILE A 139 1.65 -11.37 21.19
CA ILE A 139 0.94 -10.22 20.62
C ILE A 139 0.42 -10.57 19.22
N ASP A 140 1.24 -11.21 18.40
CA ASP A 140 0.89 -11.61 17.04
C ASP A 140 -0.34 -12.54 17.05
N SER A 141 -0.40 -13.50 17.99
CA SER A 141 -1.57 -14.39 18.12
C SER A 141 -2.87 -13.62 18.44
N ILE A 142 -2.80 -12.58 19.28
CA ILE A 142 -3.96 -11.72 19.58
C ILE A 142 -4.39 -10.96 18.33
N LEU A 143 -3.43 -10.39 17.59
CA LEU A 143 -3.68 -9.62 16.38
C LEU A 143 -4.19 -10.50 15.24
N ASP A 144 -3.64 -11.71 15.07
CA ASP A 144 -4.12 -12.68 14.10
C ASP A 144 -5.56 -13.11 14.39
N ASN A 145 -5.89 -13.36 15.66
CA ASN A 145 -7.27 -13.68 16.07
C ASN A 145 -8.22 -12.50 15.80
N TYR A 146 -7.81 -11.29 16.11
CA TYR A 146 -8.60 -10.08 15.83
C TYR A 146 -8.82 -9.90 14.32
N HIS A 147 -7.77 -10.02 13.52
CA HIS A 147 -7.81 -9.87 12.07
C HIS A 147 -8.69 -10.93 11.40
N ASN A 148 -8.48 -12.22 11.76
CA ASN A 148 -9.08 -13.34 11.03
C ASN A 148 -10.47 -13.72 11.55
N ASN A 149 -10.71 -13.62 12.86
CA ASN A 149 -11.95 -14.07 13.47
C ASN A 149 -12.90 -12.91 13.79
N THR A 150 -12.43 -11.88 14.50
CA THR A 150 -13.32 -10.76 14.86
C THR A 150 -13.67 -9.91 13.64
N LEU A 151 -12.67 -9.54 12.85
CA LEU A 151 -12.86 -8.73 11.64
C LEU A 151 -12.98 -9.53 10.34
N GLY A 152 -12.72 -10.83 10.38
CA GLY A 152 -12.74 -11.71 9.21
C GLY A 152 -13.95 -11.53 8.30
N PRO A 153 -15.21 -11.58 8.83
CA PRO A 153 -16.42 -11.41 8.04
C PRO A 153 -16.61 -10.00 7.42
N TYR A 154 -15.82 -9.01 7.86
CA TYR A 154 -15.97 -7.60 7.46
C TYR A 154 -14.92 -7.13 6.46
N TRP A 155 -13.90 -7.96 6.16
CA TRP A 155 -12.96 -7.66 5.09
C TRP A 155 -13.65 -7.73 3.71
N ASP A 156 -13.19 -6.90 2.78
CA ASP A 156 -13.56 -7.06 1.38
C ASP A 156 -12.93 -8.35 0.82
N PRO A 157 -13.60 -9.04 -0.13
CA PRO A 157 -13.07 -10.29 -0.72
C PRO A 157 -11.69 -10.12 -1.35
N GLU A 158 -11.36 -8.92 -1.81
CA GLU A 158 -10.07 -8.57 -2.41
C GLU A 158 -8.92 -8.57 -1.39
N ARG A 159 -9.23 -8.53 -0.08
CA ARG A 159 -8.23 -8.62 0.99
C ARG A 159 -7.38 -9.89 0.92
N LYS A 160 -7.93 -11.00 0.44
CA LYS A 160 -7.21 -12.25 0.23
C LYS A 160 -5.90 -12.10 -0.53
N TYR A 161 -5.85 -11.17 -1.50
CA TYR A 161 -4.65 -10.89 -2.28
C TYR A 161 -3.54 -10.22 -1.46
N VAL A 162 -3.91 -9.39 -0.49
CA VAL A 162 -2.94 -8.78 0.44
C VAL A 162 -2.44 -9.81 1.44
N ASP A 163 -3.33 -10.69 1.92
CA ASP A 163 -3.02 -11.71 2.92
C ASP A 163 -2.10 -12.80 2.36
N ASP A 164 -2.17 -13.10 1.04
CA ASP A 164 -1.25 -14.00 0.34
C ASP A 164 0.00 -13.31 -0.25
N GLY A 165 0.22 -12.02 0.08
CA GLY A 165 1.37 -11.26 -0.42
C GLY A 165 1.35 -11.02 -1.93
N TYR A 166 0.15 -10.94 -2.52
CA TYR A 166 -0.08 -10.81 -3.96
C TYR A 166 0.36 -12.04 -4.80
N ALA A 167 0.61 -13.18 -4.16
CA ALA A 167 1.05 -14.39 -4.86
C ALA A 167 0.04 -14.88 -5.90
N SER A 168 -1.26 -14.77 -5.61
CA SER A 168 -2.34 -15.22 -6.49
C SER A 168 -2.80 -14.18 -7.52
N ILE A 169 -2.27 -12.95 -7.51
CA ILE A 169 -2.55 -11.97 -8.56
C ILE A 169 -1.78 -12.36 -9.84
N PRO A 170 -2.41 -12.41 -11.01
CA PRO A 170 -1.70 -12.56 -12.28
C PRO A 170 -0.58 -11.52 -12.42
N PHE A 171 0.58 -11.91 -12.95
CA PHE A 171 1.68 -10.97 -13.20
C PHE A 171 2.34 -11.30 -14.55
N PRO A 172 1.74 -10.83 -15.65
CA PRO A 172 2.14 -11.22 -17.00
C PRO A 172 3.32 -10.37 -17.53
N PHE A 173 4.36 -10.27 -16.74
CA PHE A 173 5.59 -9.53 -17.02
C PHE A 173 6.80 -10.43 -16.77
N VAL A 174 7.96 -10.10 -17.33
CA VAL A 174 9.18 -10.84 -17.08
C VAL A 174 9.66 -10.56 -15.65
N PRO A 175 9.57 -11.54 -14.75
CA PRO A 175 9.84 -11.30 -13.33
C PRO A 175 11.32 -11.04 -13.07
N LEU A 176 11.60 -10.16 -12.13
CA LEU A 176 12.91 -9.88 -11.59
C LEU A 176 13.03 -10.42 -10.17
N GLU A 177 14.23 -10.84 -9.78
CA GLU A 177 14.51 -11.27 -8.42
C GLU A 177 14.37 -10.10 -7.43
N THR A 178 13.71 -10.37 -6.31
CA THR A 178 13.49 -9.38 -5.26
C THR A 178 13.92 -9.93 -3.91
N PRO A 179 14.74 -9.20 -3.12
CA PRO A 179 15.00 -9.57 -1.75
C PRO A 179 13.77 -9.35 -0.87
N SER A 180 13.81 -9.86 0.34
CA SER A 180 12.79 -9.55 1.34
C SER A 180 12.94 -8.12 1.85
N PHE A 181 11.83 -7.39 1.93
CA PHE A 181 11.76 -6.06 2.52
C PHE A 181 10.84 -6.07 3.73
N SER A 182 11.07 -5.14 4.64
CA SER A 182 10.17 -4.88 5.75
C SER A 182 10.15 -3.39 6.09
N ILE A 183 9.00 -2.94 6.60
CA ILE A 183 8.90 -1.63 7.21
C ILE A 183 9.06 -1.82 8.71
N GLU A 184 9.98 -1.10 9.33
CA GLU A 184 10.21 -1.14 10.77
C GLU A 184 9.75 0.16 11.41
N ARG A 185 9.03 0.06 12.53
CA ARG A 185 8.59 1.20 13.33
C ARG A 185 8.78 0.91 14.81
N ASN A 186 9.01 1.94 15.58
CA ASN A 186 8.99 1.86 17.05
C ASN A 186 7.70 2.51 17.55
N TRP A 187 6.73 1.67 17.91
CA TRP A 187 5.39 2.11 18.29
C TRP A 187 5.11 1.93 19.78
N SER A 188 4.36 2.87 20.32
CA SER A 188 3.64 2.73 21.58
C SER A 188 2.32 1.98 21.39
N LEU A 189 1.67 1.57 22.47
CA LEU A 189 0.30 1.03 22.44
C LEU A 189 -0.70 2.01 21.79
N LYS A 190 -0.47 3.32 21.96
CA LYS A 190 -1.30 4.37 21.35
C LYS A 190 -1.14 4.37 19.84
N ASP A 191 0.07 4.18 19.32
CA ASP A 191 0.34 4.12 17.89
C ASP A 191 -0.30 2.85 17.28
N LEU A 192 -0.17 1.70 17.96
CA LEU A 192 -0.84 0.47 17.57
C LEU A 192 -2.36 0.65 17.53
N ALA A 193 -2.96 1.24 18.56
CA ALA A 193 -4.40 1.54 18.59
C ALA A 193 -4.80 2.44 17.42
N GLY A 194 -4.00 3.48 17.15
CA GLY A 194 -4.22 4.39 16.03
C GLY A 194 -4.22 3.65 14.69
N TYR A 195 -3.25 2.78 14.47
CA TYR A 195 -3.16 1.95 13.28
C TYR A 195 -4.35 1.00 13.12
N LEU A 196 -4.71 0.25 14.17
CA LEU A 196 -5.86 -0.67 14.14
C LEU A 196 -7.17 0.06 13.81
N ASN A 197 -7.34 1.31 14.28
CA ASN A 197 -8.49 2.13 13.94
C ASN A 197 -8.52 2.59 12.47
N THR A 198 -7.43 2.43 11.70
CA THR A 198 -7.43 2.72 10.24
C THR A 198 -7.96 1.57 9.39
N TRP A 199 -8.28 0.42 9.96
CA TRP A 199 -8.68 -0.76 9.20
C TRP A 199 -10.10 -0.62 8.64
N SER A 200 -10.28 -0.87 7.34
CA SER A 200 -11.58 -0.75 6.66
C SER A 200 -12.62 -1.74 7.21
N ALA A 201 -12.19 -2.94 7.59
CA ALA A 201 -13.07 -3.94 8.20
C ALA A 201 -13.63 -3.48 9.56
N LEU A 202 -12.87 -2.70 10.35
CA LEU A 202 -13.34 -2.15 11.61
C LEU A 202 -14.53 -1.21 11.41
N GLN A 203 -14.54 -0.39 10.35
CA GLN A 203 -15.67 0.50 10.07
C GLN A 203 -16.94 -0.27 9.79
N LYS A 204 -16.83 -1.37 9.02
CA LYS A 204 -17.98 -2.24 8.73
C LYS A 204 -18.45 -2.97 9.99
N TYR A 205 -17.51 -3.44 10.83
CA TYR A 205 -17.83 -4.03 12.13
C TYR A 205 -18.61 -3.04 13.01
N GLN A 206 -18.10 -1.81 13.15
CA GLN A 206 -18.76 -0.76 13.95
C GLN A 206 -20.14 -0.39 13.43
N ALA A 207 -20.35 -0.41 12.12
CA ALA A 207 -21.65 -0.14 11.52
C ALA A 207 -22.71 -1.20 11.89
N VAL A 208 -22.29 -2.44 12.18
CA VAL A 208 -23.18 -3.55 12.58
C VAL A 208 -23.34 -3.61 14.10
N HIS A 209 -22.26 -3.48 14.86
CA HIS A 209 -22.21 -3.75 16.30
C HIS A 209 -22.31 -2.49 17.17
N SER A 210 -22.18 -1.30 16.56
CA SER A 210 -22.21 0.00 17.28
C SER A 210 -21.15 0.12 18.39
N GLU A 211 -20.07 -0.68 18.32
CA GLU A 211 -18.98 -0.70 19.31
C GLU A 211 -17.60 -0.71 18.60
N ASN A 212 -16.58 -0.27 19.33
CA ASN A 212 -15.19 -0.34 18.90
C ASN A 212 -14.43 -1.41 19.69
N PRO A 213 -14.03 -2.53 19.10
CA PRO A 213 -13.30 -3.60 19.79
C PRO A 213 -11.83 -3.25 20.08
N VAL A 214 -11.25 -2.23 19.43
CA VAL A 214 -9.82 -1.88 19.57
C VAL A 214 -9.39 -1.66 21.02
N PRO A 215 -10.13 -0.95 21.90
CA PRO A 215 -9.75 -0.82 23.30
C PRO A 215 -9.55 -2.17 24.02
N GLY A 216 -10.41 -3.16 23.75
CA GLY A 216 -10.30 -4.51 24.32
C GLY A 216 -9.05 -5.25 23.79
N ILE A 217 -8.74 -5.11 22.50
CA ILE A 217 -7.52 -5.66 21.89
C ILE A 217 -6.27 -5.03 22.50
N ILE A 218 -6.25 -3.70 22.67
CA ILE A 218 -5.12 -3.01 23.29
C ILE A 218 -4.95 -3.42 24.77
N ALA A 219 -6.02 -3.62 25.51
CA ALA A 219 -5.97 -4.15 26.89
C ALA A 219 -5.37 -5.56 26.93
N ALA A 220 -5.75 -6.45 26.01
CA ALA A 220 -5.17 -7.79 25.90
C ALA A 220 -3.69 -7.75 25.53
N VAL A 221 -3.31 -6.91 24.56
CA VAL A 221 -1.92 -6.72 24.10
C VAL A 221 -1.05 -6.14 25.20
N SER A 222 -1.58 -5.23 26.05
CA SER A 222 -0.83 -4.54 27.11
C SER A 222 -0.21 -5.51 28.11
N GLY A 223 -0.86 -6.64 28.38
CA GLY A 223 -0.33 -7.70 29.25
C GLY A 223 0.97 -8.34 28.74
N TYR A 224 1.23 -8.25 27.44
CA TYR A 224 2.42 -8.77 26.77
C TYR A 224 3.37 -7.68 26.24
N TRP A 225 2.99 -6.40 26.40
CA TRP A 225 3.79 -5.27 25.91
C TRP A 225 5.09 -5.08 26.71
N GLY A 226 5.08 -5.45 28.00
CA GLY A 226 6.23 -5.27 28.89
C GLY A 226 6.34 -3.85 29.44
N ALA A 227 7.51 -3.54 30.00
CA ALA A 227 7.79 -2.23 30.63
C ALA A 227 8.25 -1.16 29.61
N GLU A 228 8.47 -1.51 28.37
CA GLU A 228 8.96 -0.59 27.36
C GLU A 228 7.85 0.35 26.89
N GLU A 229 8.16 1.64 26.76
CA GLU A 229 7.22 2.62 26.21
C GLU A 229 6.87 2.33 24.75
N LYS A 230 7.87 1.89 23.98
CA LYS A 230 7.75 1.55 22.54
C LYS A 230 8.35 0.20 22.24
N ARG A 231 7.76 -0.49 21.29
CA ARG A 231 8.28 -1.76 20.74
C ARG A 231 8.49 -1.69 19.24
N LYS A 232 9.44 -2.49 18.78
CA LYS A 232 9.67 -2.69 17.35
C LYS A 232 8.47 -3.42 16.75
N VAL A 233 7.91 -2.80 15.71
CA VAL A 233 6.81 -3.33 14.90
C VAL A 233 7.34 -3.51 13.49
N ILE A 234 7.13 -4.69 12.91
CA ILE A 234 7.64 -5.07 11.59
C ILE A 234 6.46 -5.35 10.67
N PHE A 235 6.46 -4.74 9.50
CA PHE A 235 5.52 -5.06 8.42
C PHE A 235 6.29 -5.74 7.30
N PRO A 236 6.10 -7.04 7.06
CA PRO A 236 6.67 -7.70 5.89
C PRO A 236 6.16 -7.04 4.60
N VAL A 237 7.06 -6.73 3.66
CA VAL A 237 6.71 -6.15 2.36
C VAL A 237 6.93 -7.21 1.29
N HIS A 238 5.91 -7.42 0.47
CA HIS A 238 5.91 -8.33 -0.66
C HIS A 238 6.00 -7.52 -1.94
N LEU A 239 7.11 -7.60 -2.64
CA LEU A 239 7.37 -6.90 -3.90
C LEU A 239 7.29 -7.88 -5.06
N ARG A 240 6.55 -7.51 -6.11
CA ARG A 240 6.60 -8.13 -7.44
C ARG A 240 7.15 -7.11 -8.41
N LEU A 241 8.23 -7.45 -9.07
CA LEU A 241 8.99 -6.58 -9.94
C LEU A 241 9.19 -7.27 -11.29
N GLY A 242 9.07 -6.54 -12.38
CA GLY A 242 9.27 -7.12 -13.70
C GLY A 242 9.47 -6.09 -14.80
N PHE A 243 10.00 -6.55 -15.94
CA PHE A 243 10.04 -5.77 -17.16
C PHE A 243 8.71 -5.87 -17.91
N VAL A 244 8.24 -4.73 -18.45
CA VAL A 244 7.10 -4.65 -19.35
C VAL A 244 7.61 -4.91 -20.77
N GLU A 245 7.06 -5.97 -21.40
CA GLU A 245 7.30 -6.33 -22.81
C GLU A 245 6.21 -5.80 -23.73
#